data_0050a19fec71226ba4bb526f556c57c8
#
_entry.id   0050a19fec71226ba4bb526f556c57c8
#
_cell.length_a   1.000
_cell.length_b   1.000
_cell.length_c   1.000
_cell.angle_alpha   90.00
_cell.angle_beta   90.00
_cell.angle_gamma   90.00
#
_symmetry.space_group_name_H-M   'P 1'
#
loop_
_entity.id
_entity.type
_entity.pdbx_description
1 polymer ?
#
loop_
_entity_poly.entity_id
_entity_poly.type
_entity_poly.pdbx_seq_one_letter_code
_entity_poly.pdbx_strand_id
1 'polypeptide(L)'
;GWEAYEGQFPYQLAIRMVNQNGRVSACGATLIHNEWALTAGHCPAGRVTLVVRAGVTDIKTPQLMFETTEYYTHPLYVDLLPFVQPNDIALIKFPRPVEYNDVLQPIRLQSSHHKNKNYDNVVFTAFGWGRNWTEGVSPEVMNWVYLKGVSNEYCRTSFGGSSIIVDSTICAAHYNVTSQSVCQGDSGGGMTILDNDGELSQLGIASFVSGSGCHTEVPAGFIRTGHYHDWYTEVTGLNFDWVPFYASRCLPCDSVTHFTNSHSGFCIGGRSQISREAVIL
;
A
#
# COMPACT_ATOMS: atom_id res chain seq x y z
N GLY A 1 17.51 -2.26 -3.00
CA GLY A 1 16.67 -3.37 -2.57
C GLY A 1 17.40 -4.71 -2.68
N TRP A 2 16.77 -5.75 -2.26
CA TRP A 2 17.29 -7.10 -2.23
C TRP A 2 16.29 -8.07 -2.84
N GLU A 3 16.77 -9.21 -3.36
CA GLU A 3 15.91 -10.29 -3.79
C GLU A 3 15.25 -10.97 -2.57
N ALA A 4 13.99 -11.34 -2.71
CA ALA A 4 13.26 -12.11 -1.71
C ALA A 4 13.58 -13.61 -1.84
N TYR A 5 13.66 -14.31 -0.71
CA TYR A 5 13.67 -15.76 -0.72
C TYR A 5 12.23 -16.31 -0.79
N GLU A 6 12.09 -17.57 -1.18
CA GLU A 6 10.78 -18.22 -1.31
C GLU A 6 9.98 -18.18 0.02
N GLY A 7 8.75 -17.72 -0.05
CA GLY A 7 7.88 -17.59 1.14
C GLY A 7 8.20 -16.41 2.06
N GLN A 8 9.13 -15.53 1.73
CA GLN A 8 9.45 -14.35 2.58
C GLN A 8 8.26 -13.39 2.72
N PHE A 9 7.46 -13.23 1.68
CA PHE A 9 6.26 -12.39 1.65
C PHE A 9 5.07 -13.22 1.13
N PRO A 10 4.55 -14.18 1.93
CA PRO A 10 3.58 -15.18 1.45
C PRO A 10 2.22 -14.59 1.11
N TYR A 11 2.00 -13.35 1.45
CA TYR A 11 0.77 -12.60 1.13
C TYR A 11 0.88 -11.80 -0.17
N GLN A 12 2.08 -11.62 -0.76
CA GLN A 12 2.23 -10.86 -1.99
C GLN A 12 1.78 -11.69 -3.19
N LEU A 13 0.94 -11.08 -4.01
CA LEU A 13 0.41 -11.65 -5.25
C LEU A 13 0.90 -10.82 -6.44
N ALA A 14 1.07 -11.47 -7.60
CA ALA A 14 1.30 -10.77 -8.86
C ALA A 14 0.05 -10.85 -9.72
N ILE A 15 -0.40 -9.72 -10.26
CA ILE A 15 -1.56 -9.66 -11.14
C ILE A 15 -1.18 -9.17 -12.53
N ARG A 16 -1.77 -9.80 -13.55
CA ARG A 16 -1.76 -9.36 -14.94
C ARG A 16 -3.16 -8.91 -15.30
N MET A 17 -3.27 -7.68 -15.82
CA MET A 17 -4.53 -7.07 -16.15
C MET A 17 -4.64 -6.91 -17.66
N VAL A 18 -5.74 -7.37 -18.23
CA VAL A 18 -6.00 -7.31 -19.68
C VAL A 18 -7.08 -6.28 -19.95
N ASN A 19 -6.83 -5.32 -20.83
CA ASN A 19 -7.82 -4.34 -21.24
C ASN A 19 -8.60 -4.82 -22.49
N GLN A 20 -9.61 -4.04 -22.90
CA GLN A 20 -10.47 -4.36 -24.06
C GLN A 20 -9.70 -4.51 -25.38
N ASN A 21 -8.51 -3.91 -25.49
CA ASN A 21 -7.67 -4.00 -26.69
C ASN A 21 -6.65 -5.16 -26.61
N GLY A 22 -6.77 -6.05 -25.61
CA GLY A 22 -5.84 -7.15 -25.37
C GLY A 22 -4.47 -6.75 -24.81
N ARG A 23 -4.25 -5.47 -24.48
CA ARG A 23 -3.00 -5.03 -23.86
C ARG A 23 -2.93 -5.52 -22.43
N VAL A 24 -1.78 -6.09 -22.08
CA VAL A 24 -1.50 -6.61 -20.73
C VAL A 24 -0.63 -5.62 -19.97
N SER A 25 -0.99 -5.35 -18.73
CA SER A 25 -0.19 -4.62 -17.75
C SER A 25 -0.03 -5.43 -16.46
N ALA A 26 0.83 -5.01 -15.57
CA ALA A 26 1.15 -5.72 -14.34
C ALA A 26 1.00 -4.82 -13.11
N CYS A 27 0.52 -5.40 -12.04
CA CYS A 27 0.47 -4.83 -10.69
C CYS A 27 0.80 -5.92 -9.65
N GLY A 28 1.02 -5.50 -8.42
CA GLY A 28 0.93 -6.34 -7.23
C GLY A 28 -0.48 -6.37 -6.66
N ALA A 29 -0.69 -7.28 -5.73
CA ALA A 29 -1.83 -7.32 -4.83
C ALA A 29 -1.40 -8.03 -3.55
N THR A 30 -2.22 -8.02 -2.52
CA THR A 30 -1.96 -8.76 -1.28
C THR A 30 -3.13 -9.63 -0.89
N LEU A 31 -2.85 -10.86 -0.47
CA LEU A 31 -3.85 -11.77 0.05
C LEU A 31 -4.29 -11.28 1.44
N ILE A 32 -5.57 -10.98 1.61
CA ILE A 32 -6.16 -10.56 2.89
C ILE A 32 -7.16 -11.59 3.45
N HIS A 33 -7.64 -12.48 2.59
CA HIS A 33 -8.53 -13.60 2.93
C HIS A 33 -8.39 -14.68 1.86
N ASN A 34 -8.80 -15.92 2.15
CA ASN A 34 -8.71 -17.01 1.17
C ASN A 34 -9.55 -16.80 -0.10
N GLU A 35 -10.45 -15.83 -0.11
CA GLU A 35 -11.27 -15.45 -1.27
C GLU A 35 -11.03 -14.02 -1.75
N TRP A 36 -10.19 -13.23 -1.06
CA TRP A 36 -10.03 -11.82 -1.34
C TRP A 36 -8.59 -11.35 -1.36
N ALA A 37 -8.27 -10.55 -2.37
CA ALA A 37 -7.03 -9.78 -2.40
C ALA A 37 -7.31 -8.28 -2.41
N LEU A 38 -6.34 -7.51 -1.93
CA LEU A 38 -6.33 -6.06 -1.90
C LEU A 38 -5.29 -5.54 -2.88
N THR A 39 -5.64 -4.51 -3.66
CA THR A 39 -4.76 -3.88 -4.65
C THR A 39 -5.09 -2.38 -4.80
N ALA A 40 -4.36 -1.65 -5.65
CA ALA A 40 -4.68 -0.27 -6.01
C ALA A 40 -5.87 -0.23 -6.99
N GLY A 41 -6.71 0.82 -6.89
CA GLY A 41 -7.89 1.00 -7.74
C GLY A 41 -7.55 1.08 -9.22
N HIS A 42 -6.47 1.78 -9.58
CA HIS A 42 -6.04 1.93 -10.99
C HIS A 42 -5.59 0.61 -11.63
N CYS A 43 -5.30 -0.43 -10.85
CA CYS A 43 -4.89 -1.72 -11.38
C CYS A 43 -6.04 -2.44 -12.12
N PRO A 44 -7.20 -2.73 -11.47
CA PRO A 44 -8.31 -3.42 -12.14
C PRO A 44 -9.23 -2.48 -12.92
N ALA A 45 -9.20 -1.16 -12.68
CA ALA A 45 -10.12 -0.21 -13.30
C ALA A 45 -10.11 -0.32 -14.83
N GLY A 46 -11.31 -0.54 -15.42
CA GLY A 46 -11.49 -0.68 -16.88
C GLY A 46 -10.82 -1.90 -17.49
N ARG A 47 -10.49 -2.93 -16.72
CA ARG A 47 -9.94 -4.19 -17.22
C ARG A 47 -11.07 -5.20 -17.48
N VAL A 48 -10.87 -6.06 -18.47
CA VAL A 48 -11.83 -7.11 -18.81
C VAL A 48 -11.57 -8.38 -18.03
N THR A 49 -10.31 -8.63 -17.65
CA THR A 49 -9.95 -9.78 -16.84
C THR A 49 -8.62 -9.57 -16.10
N LEU A 50 -8.48 -10.27 -15.00
CA LEU A 50 -7.29 -10.28 -14.14
C LEU A 50 -6.79 -11.72 -14.02
N VAL A 51 -5.50 -11.93 -14.28
CA VAL A 51 -4.82 -13.20 -13.99
C VAL A 51 -4.02 -13.00 -12.71
N VAL A 52 -4.38 -13.73 -11.67
CA VAL A 52 -3.75 -13.70 -10.35
C VAL A 52 -2.75 -14.85 -10.22
N ARG A 53 -1.54 -14.55 -9.78
CA ARG A 53 -0.49 -15.50 -9.43
C ARG A 53 -0.25 -15.43 -7.93
N ALA A 54 -0.38 -16.57 -7.26
CA ALA A 54 -0.29 -16.71 -5.83
C ALA A 54 0.75 -17.76 -5.43
N GLY A 55 1.33 -17.63 -4.23
CA GLY A 55 2.46 -18.46 -3.81
C GLY A 55 3.64 -18.28 -4.77
N VAL A 56 4.09 -17.04 -4.95
CA VAL A 56 5.02 -16.67 -6.02
C VAL A 56 6.13 -15.77 -5.48
N THR A 57 7.36 -16.16 -5.73
CA THR A 57 8.56 -15.33 -5.55
C THR A 57 9.25 -15.13 -6.90
N ASP A 58 9.48 -16.18 -7.67
CA ASP A 58 9.80 -16.10 -9.08
C ASP A 58 8.50 -16.05 -9.89
N ILE A 59 8.29 -14.97 -10.65
CA ILE A 59 7.05 -14.71 -11.40
C ILE A 59 6.74 -15.79 -12.45
N LYS A 60 7.74 -16.60 -12.83
CA LYS A 60 7.60 -17.69 -13.79
C LYS A 60 7.05 -18.98 -13.19
N THR A 61 7.19 -19.14 -11.88
CA THR A 61 6.84 -20.37 -11.16
C THR A 61 5.84 -20.14 -10.02
N PRO A 62 4.66 -19.58 -10.30
CA PRO A 62 3.63 -19.42 -9.27
C PRO A 62 3.10 -20.79 -8.86
N GLN A 63 2.83 -20.98 -7.57
CA GLN A 63 2.19 -22.18 -7.08
C GLN A 63 0.75 -22.33 -7.58
N LEU A 64 0.04 -21.20 -7.66
CA LEU A 64 -1.35 -21.13 -8.08
C LEU A 64 -1.54 -19.99 -9.06
N MET A 65 -2.32 -20.25 -10.13
CA MET A 65 -2.72 -19.21 -11.08
C MET A 65 -4.20 -19.41 -11.43
N PHE A 66 -4.95 -18.32 -11.43
CA PHE A 66 -6.35 -18.31 -11.82
C PHE A 66 -6.74 -16.97 -12.44
N GLU A 67 -7.87 -16.95 -13.09
CA GLU A 67 -8.44 -15.79 -13.75
C GLU A 67 -9.73 -15.37 -13.05
N THR A 68 -9.97 -14.07 -12.94
CA THR A 68 -11.21 -13.50 -12.39
C THR A 68 -11.58 -12.20 -13.11
N THR A 69 -12.87 -11.94 -13.17
CA THR A 69 -13.43 -10.66 -13.64
C THR A 69 -14.12 -9.89 -12.51
N GLU A 70 -14.12 -10.46 -11.29
CA GLU A 70 -14.76 -9.86 -10.14
C GLU A 70 -13.76 -8.99 -9.37
N TYR A 71 -13.95 -7.69 -9.47
CA TYR A 71 -13.23 -6.70 -8.67
C TYR A 71 -14.14 -5.54 -8.30
N TYR A 72 -13.78 -4.85 -7.24
CA TYR A 72 -14.55 -3.74 -6.67
C TYR A 72 -13.60 -2.59 -6.39
N THR A 73 -13.67 -1.51 -7.18
CA THR A 73 -12.98 -0.25 -6.90
C THR A 73 -13.76 0.53 -5.84
N HIS A 74 -13.04 1.31 -5.04
CA HIS A 74 -13.70 2.16 -4.04
C HIS A 74 -14.67 3.15 -4.74
N PRO A 75 -15.89 3.39 -4.20
CA PRO A 75 -16.91 4.20 -4.87
C PRO A 75 -16.49 5.65 -5.18
N LEU A 76 -15.52 6.18 -4.45
CA LEU A 76 -14.97 7.52 -4.68
C LEU A 76 -13.75 7.53 -5.62
N TYR A 77 -13.32 6.37 -6.12
CA TYR A 77 -12.32 6.28 -7.17
C TYR A 77 -13.01 6.36 -8.53
N VAL A 78 -12.54 7.23 -9.41
CA VAL A 78 -13.13 7.40 -10.75
C VAL A 78 -12.29 6.61 -11.75
N ASP A 79 -12.86 5.53 -12.26
CA ASP A 79 -12.20 4.67 -13.25
C ASP A 79 -11.80 5.47 -14.50
N LEU A 80 -10.68 5.05 -15.09
CA LEU A 80 -10.17 5.57 -16.37
C LEU A 80 -9.71 7.05 -16.38
N LEU A 81 -9.70 7.74 -15.26
CA LEU A 81 -9.00 9.02 -15.19
C LEU A 81 -7.47 8.77 -15.18
N PRO A 82 -6.71 9.45 -16.07
CA PRO A 82 -5.27 9.23 -16.20
C PRO A 82 -4.44 9.92 -15.11
N PHE A 83 -5.07 10.36 -14.04
CA PHE A 83 -4.43 11.11 -12.96
C PHE A 83 -4.40 10.32 -11.67
N VAL A 84 -3.41 10.59 -10.83
CA VAL A 84 -3.38 10.12 -9.46
C VAL A 84 -4.58 10.69 -8.70
N GLN A 85 -5.28 9.83 -7.98
CA GLN A 85 -6.50 10.17 -7.24
C GLN A 85 -6.41 9.65 -5.80
N PRO A 86 -7.09 10.29 -4.84
CA PRO A 86 -7.42 9.66 -3.56
C PRO A 86 -8.28 8.40 -3.74
N ASN A 87 -8.31 7.56 -2.71
CA ASN A 87 -9.09 6.32 -2.70
C ASN A 87 -8.70 5.31 -3.80
N ASP A 88 -7.44 5.33 -4.21
CA ASP A 88 -6.88 4.41 -5.19
C ASP A 88 -6.72 3.00 -4.60
N ILE A 89 -7.85 2.32 -4.38
CA ILE A 89 -7.96 1.04 -3.68
C ILE A 89 -9.03 0.17 -4.33
N ALA A 90 -8.77 -1.12 -4.42
CA ALA A 90 -9.71 -2.12 -4.95
C ALA A 90 -9.57 -3.47 -4.27
N LEU A 91 -10.67 -4.21 -4.22
CA LEU A 91 -10.73 -5.61 -3.81
C LEU A 91 -10.88 -6.50 -5.05
N ILE A 92 -10.23 -7.65 -5.04
CA ILE A 92 -10.35 -8.69 -6.06
C ILE A 92 -10.97 -9.92 -5.41
N LYS A 93 -12.09 -10.41 -5.95
CA LYS A 93 -12.73 -11.64 -5.53
C LYS A 93 -12.14 -12.81 -6.31
N PHE A 94 -11.77 -13.87 -5.60
CA PHE A 94 -11.31 -15.11 -6.24
C PHE A 94 -12.48 -15.98 -6.67
N PRO A 95 -12.34 -16.72 -7.78
CA PRO A 95 -13.40 -17.62 -8.26
C PRO A 95 -13.65 -18.82 -7.33
N ARG A 96 -12.70 -19.12 -6.48
CA ARG A 96 -12.77 -20.14 -5.42
C ARG A 96 -11.78 -19.81 -4.29
N PRO A 97 -12.04 -20.26 -3.05
CA PRO A 97 -11.10 -20.12 -1.95
C PRO A 97 -9.75 -20.77 -2.27
N VAL A 98 -8.66 -20.11 -1.85
CA VAL A 98 -7.32 -20.67 -1.90
C VAL A 98 -6.98 -21.35 -0.56
N GLU A 99 -6.15 -22.37 -0.61
CA GLU A 99 -5.64 -23.06 0.59
C GLU A 99 -4.34 -22.39 1.05
N TYR A 100 -4.26 -22.06 2.34
CA TYR A 100 -3.07 -21.49 2.94
C TYR A 100 -1.97 -22.54 3.12
N ASN A 101 -0.72 -22.12 2.94
CA ASN A 101 0.46 -22.93 3.13
C ASN A 101 1.68 -22.02 3.40
N ASP A 102 2.89 -22.59 3.49
CA ASP A 102 4.10 -21.84 3.87
C ASP A 102 4.45 -20.67 2.93
N VAL A 103 4.00 -20.70 1.67
CA VAL A 103 4.25 -19.65 0.67
C VAL A 103 3.01 -18.86 0.27
N LEU A 104 1.87 -19.14 0.88
CA LEU A 104 0.59 -18.45 0.62
C LEU A 104 -0.20 -18.27 1.92
N GLN A 105 -0.09 -17.08 2.52
CA GLN A 105 -0.73 -16.71 3.77
C GLN A 105 -1.35 -15.31 3.66
N PRO A 106 -2.45 -15.02 4.34
CA PRO A 106 -3.01 -13.68 4.35
C PRO A 106 -2.19 -12.73 5.24
N ILE A 107 -2.23 -11.44 4.92
CA ILE A 107 -1.69 -10.37 5.76
C ILE A 107 -2.83 -9.66 6.50
N ARG A 108 -2.61 -9.34 7.76
CA ARG A 108 -3.47 -8.48 8.56
C ARG A 108 -3.40 -7.05 8.05
N LEU A 109 -4.53 -6.35 7.94
CA LEU A 109 -4.58 -4.93 7.59
C LEU A 109 -4.31 -4.06 8.82
N GLN A 110 -3.82 -2.84 8.62
CA GLN A 110 -3.70 -1.85 9.71
C GLN A 110 -5.05 -1.65 10.39
N SER A 111 -5.09 -1.68 11.72
CA SER A 111 -6.31 -1.39 12.48
C SER A 111 -6.84 0.02 12.22
N SER A 112 -8.17 0.18 12.20
CA SER A 112 -8.83 1.48 12.12
C SER A 112 -8.44 2.42 13.28
N HIS A 113 -8.11 1.87 14.45
CA HIS A 113 -7.59 2.63 15.59
C HIS A 113 -6.27 3.34 15.30
N HIS A 114 -5.50 2.84 14.34
CA HIS A 114 -4.22 3.40 13.92
C HIS A 114 -4.30 4.21 12.61
N LYS A 115 -5.48 4.39 12.04
CA LYS A 115 -5.65 5.05 10.72
C LYS A 115 -5.04 6.44 10.63
N ASN A 116 -4.94 7.17 11.75
CA ASN A 116 -4.35 8.51 11.82
C ASN A 116 -3.04 8.55 12.61
N LYS A 117 -2.47 7.38 12.97
CA LYS A 117 -1.20 7.31 13.72
C LYS A 117 -0.08 7.96 12.89
N ASN A 118 0.76 8.76 13.56
CA ASN A 118 1.97 9.31 12.96
C ASN A 118 3.02 8.20 12.80
N TYR A 119 3.55 8.09 11.58
CA TYR A 119 4.58 7.13 11.22
C TYR A 119 5.88 7.81 10.71
N ASP A 120 6.08 9.09 11.04
CA ASP A 120 7.31 9.79 10.68
C ASP A 120 8.54 9.08 11.22
N ASN A 121 9.52 8.88 10.36
CA ASN A 121 10.77 8.15 10.64
C ASN A 121 10.61 6.66 10.99
N VAL A 122 9.41 6.10 10.90
CA VAL A 122 9.19 4.67 11.08
C VAL A 122 9.64 3.91 9.82
N VAL A 123 10.28 2.76 10.01
CA VAL A 123 10.77 1.92 8.91
C VAL A 123 9.68 0.95 8.48
N PHE A 124 9.47 0.86 7.17
CA PHE A 124 8.53 -0.04 6.51
C PHE A 124 9.26 -0.98 5.57
N THR A 125 8.62 -2.08 5.22
CA THR A 125 9.08 -2.98 4.16
C THR A 125 8.09 -2.92 3.00
N ALA A 126 8.57 -2.62 1.80
CA ALA A 126 7.83 -2.71 0.54
C ALA A 126 8.47 -3.77 -0.35
N PHE A 127 7.65 -4.42 -1.19
CA PHE A 127 8.08 -5.56 -2.00
C PHE A 127 7.26 -5.65 -3.28
N GLY A 128 7.85 -6.23 -4.33
CA GLY A 128 7.17 -6.41 -5.60
C GLY A 128 8.11 -6.77 -6.76
N TRP A 129 7.56 -6.71 -7.96
CA TRP A 129 8.26 -6.95 -9.23
C TRP A 129 8.31 -5.69 -10.09
N GLY A 130 8.25 -4.53 -9.47
CA GLY A 130 8.42 -3.25 -10.14
C GLY A 130 9.79 -3.11 -10.77
N ARG A 131 9.93 -2.13 -11.66
CA ARG A 131 11.21 -1.86 -12.34
C ARG A 131 12.32 -1.59 -11.36
N ASN A 132 13.52 -2.10 -11.65
CA ASN A 132 14.72 -1.84 -10.85
C ASN A 132 15.20 -0.37 -10.95
N TRP A 133 14.80 0.34 -12.01
CA TRP A 133 15.12 1.75 -12.29
C TRP A 133 13.94 2.41 -12.99
N THR A 134 13.89 3.73 -13.00
CA THR A 134 12.84 4.52 -13.65
C THR A 134 12.54 4.07 -15.10
N GLU A 135 13.57 3.74 -15.88
CA GLU A 135 13.46 3.21 -17.25
C GLU A 135 13.97 1.77 -17.36
N GLY A 136 14.10 1.08 -16.23
CA GLY A 136 14.62 -0.26 -16.16
C GLY A 136 13.61 -1.34 -16.51
N VAL A 137 14.05 -2.57 -16.31
CA VAL A 137 13.23 -3.77 -16.49
C VAL A 137 12.68 -4.27 -15.16
N SER A 138 11.54 -4.94 -15.22
CA SER A 138 10.97 -5.66 -14.08
C SER A 138 11.77 -6.94 -13.82
N PRO A 139 12.15 -7.24 -12.58
CA PRO A 139 12.84 -8.47 -12.22
C PRO A 139 11.90 -9.68 -12.34
N GLU A 140 12.47 -10.87 -12.48
CA GLU A 140 11.71 -12.11 -12.45
C GLU A 140 11.48 -12.58 -11.01
N VAL A 141 12.48 -12.39 -10.15
CA VAL A 141 12.40 -12.66 -8.71
C VAL A 141 11.94 -11.41 -7.98
N MET A 142 11.03 -11.58 -7.05
CA MET A 142 10.52 -10.47 -6.21
C MET A 142 11.66 -9.76 -5.50
N ASN A 143 11.64 -8.43 -5.52
CA ASN A 143 12.54 -7.60 -4.74
C ASN A 143 11.81 -6.96 -3.56
N TRP A 144 12.57 -6.58 -2.56
CA TRP A 144 12.07 -5.85 -1.41
C TRP A 144 13.02 -4.76 -0.95
N VAL A 145 12.51 -3.80 -0.19
CA VAL A 145 13.27 -2.63 0.23
C VAL A 145 12.74 -2.08 1.55
N TYR A 146 13.65 -1.50 2.36
CA TYR A 146 13.24 -0.65 3.47
C TYR A 146 12.94 0.77 2.98
N LEU A 147 11.82 1.32 3.46
CA LEU A 147 11.42 2.71 3.27
C LEU A 147 11.23 3.36 4.64
N LYS A 148 11.25 4.68 4.67
CA LYS A 148 11.07 5.48 5.88
C LYS A 148 9.85 6.38 5.73
N GLY A 149 8.93 6.31 6.69
CA GLY A 149 7.76 7.16 6.76
C GLY A 149 8.10 8.64 6.81
N VAL A 150 7.30 9.43 6.13
CA VAL A 150 7.38 10.89 6.15
C VAL A 150 5.99 11.49 6.34
N SER A 151 5.92 12.68 6.93
CA SER A 151 4.64 13.35 7.19
C SER A 151 3.89 13.67 5.90
N ASN A 152 2.55 13.70 5.96
CA ASN A 152 1.73 14.14 4.84
C ASN A 152 1.99 15.61 4.48
N GLU A 153 2.43 16.44 5.42
CA GLU A 153 2.85 17.82 5.14
C GLU A 153 4.10 17.86 4.27
N TYR A 154 5.15 17.11 4.64
CA TYR A 154 6.35 16.99 3.82
C TYR A 154 6.04 16.39 2.45
N CYS A 155 5.24 15.34 2.41
CA CYS A 155 4.82 14.69 1.16
C CYS A 155 4.07 15.68 0.24
N ARG A 156 3.08 16.40 0.77
CA ARG A 156 2.32 17.41 0.03
C ARG A 156 3.24 18.50 -0.54
N THR A 157 4.18 18.98 0.26
CA THR A 157 5.18 19.97 -0.18
C THR A 157 6.05 19.41 -1.31
N SER A 158 6.49 18.15 -1.19
CA SER A 158 7.31 17.48 -2.20
C SER A 158 6.60 17.31 -3.55
N PHE A 159 5.25 17.25 -3.53
CA PHE A 159 4.39 17.21 -4.71
C PHE A 159 3.76 18.59 -5.03
N GLY A 160 4.41 19.68 -4.68
CA GLY A 160 3.99 21.05 -5.05
C GLY A 160 2.68 21.52 -4.43
N GLY A 161 2.30 21.00 -3.26
CA GLY A 161 1.04 21.33 -2.59
C GLY A 161 -0.16 20.53 -3.10
N SER A 162 0.07 19.40 -3.74
CA SER A 162 -0.98 18.59 -4.37
C SER A 162 -2.09 18.17 -3.40
N SER A 163 -3.34 18.31 -3.83
CA SER A 163 -4.53 17.89 -3.08
C SER A 163 -4.77 16.37 -3.04
N ILE A 164 -3.94 15.58 -3.77
CA ILE A 164 -4.02 14.11 -3.72
C ILE A 164 -3.52 13.54 -2.40
N ILE A 165 -2.70 14.30 -1.65
CA ILE A 165 -2.18 13.87 -0.35
C ILE A 165 -3.22 14.22 0.71
N VAL A 166 -4.04 13.25 1.06
CA VAL A 166 -5.13 13.31 2.04
C VAL A 166 -4.82 12.42 3.26
N ASP A 167 -5.69 12.37 4.26
CA ASP A 167 -5.45 11.60 5.49
C ASP A 167 -5.33 10.09 5.24
N SER A 168 -6.04 9.58 4.23
CA SER A 168 -5.92 8.19 3.78
C SER A 168 -4.68 7.92 2.90
N THR A 169 -3.83 8.91 2.68
CA THR A 169 -2.50 8.73 2.07
C THR A 169 -1.46 8.55 3.15
N ILE A 170 -0.50 7.67 2.91
CA ILE A 170 0.75 7.58 3.66
C ILE A 170 1.92 7.63 2.71
N CYS A 171 2.93 8.42 3.05
CA CYS A 171 4.10 8.59 2.20
C CYS A 171 5.34 7.98 2.85
N ALA A 172 6.21 7.42 2.01
CA ALA A 172 7.49 6.89 2.45
C ALA A 172 8.60 7.27 1.46
N ALA A 173 9.73 7.71 2.02
CA ALA A 173 10.94 8.04 1.29
C ALA A 173 11.95 6.88 1.36
N HIS A 174 13.03 6.98 0.62
CA HIS A 174 14.16 6.07 0.74
C HIS A 174 14.67 5.99 2.20
N TYR A 175 15.12 4.79 2.60
CA TYR A 175 15.64 4.60 3.95
C TYR A 175 17.06 5.16 4.10
N ASN A 176 18.00 4.76 3.24
CA ASN A 176 19.39 5.18 3.28
C ASN A 176 19.85 5.89 2.01
N VAL A 177 19.43 5.40 0.84
CA VAL A 177 19.84 5.92 -0.48
C VAL A 177 18.65 6.02 -1.41
N THR A 178 18.67 6.97 -2.33
CA THR A 178 17.56 7.23 -3.28
C THR A 178 17.18 6.05 -4.17
N SER A 179 18.10 5.08 -4.35
CA SER A 179 17.81 3.83 -5.07
C SER A 179 16.87 2.87 -4.31
N GLN A 180 16.56 3.16 -3.03
CA GLN A 180 15.58 2.42 -2.24
C GLN A 180 14.19 3.05 -2.44
N SER A 181 13.44 2.57 -3.41
CA SER A 181 12.10 3.05 -3.74
C SER A 181 11.26 1.94 -4.36
N VAL A 182 9.94 2.11 -4.36
CA VAL A 182 9.02 1.40 -5.24
C VAL A 182 9.02 2.05 -6.61
N CYS A 183 8.66 1.28 -7.65
CA CYS A 183 8.67 1.77 -9.03
C CYS A 183 7.52 1.19 -9.84
N GLN A 184 7.40 1.57 -11.13
CA GLN A 184 6.34 1.08 -12.02
C GLN A 184 6.29 -0.46 -12.05
N GLY A 185 5.13 -1.01 -11.74
CA GLY A 185 4.87 -2.44 -11.58
C GLY A 185 4.75 -2.90 -10.13
N ASP A 186 5.14 -2.05 -9.13
CA ASP A 186 4.85 -2.29 -7.70
C ASP A 186 3.45 -1.82 -7.30
N SER A 187 2.74 -1.12 -8.18
CA SER A 187 1.33 -0.70 -7.99
C SER A 187 0.50 -1.80 -7.35
N GLY A 188 -0.29 -1.47 -6.34
CA GLY A 188 -1.17 -2.42 -5.66
C GLY A 188 -0.46 -3.38 -4.70
N GLY A 189 0.87 -3.47 -4.74
CA GLY A 189 1.66 -4.23 -3.78
C GLY A 189 1.61 -3.64 -2.38
N GLY A 190 1.90 -4.46 -1.37
CA GLY A 190 1.84 -4.10 0.02
C GLY A 190 3.07 -3.31 0.51
N MET A 191 2.83 -2.47 1.50
CA MET A 191 3.85 -1.93 2.39
C MET A 191 3.49 -2.33 3.82
N THR A 192 4.41 -2.99 4.53
CA THR A 192 4.16 -3.60 5.84
C THR A 192 4.98 -3.00 6.96
N ILE A 193 4.44 -3.14 8.16
CA ILE A 193 5.08 -2.79 9.42
C ILE A 193 4.94 -3.94 10.42
N LEU A 194 5.94 -4.11 11.27
CA LEU A 194 5.82 -4.93 12.48
C LEU A 194 5.15 -4.08 13.55
N ASP A 195 3.93 -4.45 13.95
CA ASP A 195 3.19 -3.75 15.00
C ASP A 195 3.75 -4.05 16.40
N ASN A 196 3.31 -3.28 17.40
CA ASN A 196 3.79 -3.42 18.77
C ASN A 196 3.43 -4.76 19.43
N ASP A 197 2.49 -5.51 18.86
CA ASP A 197 2.13 -6.85 19.28
C ASP A 197 3.01 -7.96 18.69
N GLY A 198 3.98 -7.58 17.85
CA GLY A 198 4.90 -8.50 17.17
C GLY A 198 4.36 -9.09 15.88
N GLU A 199 3.16 -8.70 15.45
CA GLU A 199 2.54 -9.18 14.23
C GLU A 199 2.75 -8.19 13.07
N LEU A 200 2.88 -8.72 11.86
CA LEU A 200 2.95 -7.90 10.65
C LEU A 200 1.56 -7.38 10.26
N SER A 201 1.49 -6.09 9.93
CA SER A 201 0.30 -5.48 9.34
C SER A 201 0.64 -4.78 8.04
N GLN A 202 -0.23 -4.89 7.06
CA GLN A 202 -0.16 -4.07 5.86
C GLN A 202 -0.67 -2.67 6.18
N LEU A 203 0.22 -1.70 6.08
CA LEU A 203 -0.05 -0.29 6.35
C LEU A 203 -0.48 0.45 5.08
N GLY A 204 0.11 0.09 3.94
CA GLY A 204 -0.08 0.81 2.69
C GLY A 204 -0.21 -0.08 1.46
N ILE A 205 -0.81 0.49 0.43
CA ILE A 205 -0.91 -0.06 -0.92
C ILE A 205 -0.15 0.89 -1.85
N ALA A 206 0.83 0.41 -2.60
CA ALA A 206 1.61 1.22 -3.51
C ALA A 206 0.72 1.84 -4.60
N SER A 207 0.76 3.17 -4.74
CA SER A 207 -0.13 3.92 -5.62
C SER A 207 0.60 4.82 -6.61
N PHE A 208 1.52 5.69 -6.16
CA PHE A 208 2.19 6.65 -7.03
C PHE A 208 3.60 7.01 -6.58
N VAL A 209 4.38 7.52 -7.54
CA VAL A 209 5.72 8.09 -7.35
C VAL A 209 5.82 9.45 -8.05
N SER A 210 6.98 10.10 -7.96
CA SER A 210 7.28 11.33 -8.70
C SER A 210 7.27 11.12 -10.22
N GLY A 211 6.72 12.06 -10.97
CA GLY A 211 6.83 12.10 -12.43
C GLY A 211 8.28 12.23 -12.95
N SER A 212 9.21 12.65 -12.08
CA SER A 212 10.64 12.70 -12.39
C SER A 212 11.34 11.34 -12.26
N GLY A 213 10.63 10.30 -11.83
CA GLY A 213 11.15 8.94 -11.67
C GLY A 213 11.04 8.39 -10.26
N CYS A 214 11.37 7.11 -10.12
CA CYS A 214 11.24 6.37 -8.86
C CYS A 214 12.38 6.66 -7.86
N HIS A 215 13.60 6.86 -8.36
CA HIS A 215 14.82 6.99 -7.57
C HIS A 215 15.17 8.47 -7.34
N THR A 216 14.29 9.18 -6.66
CA THR A 216 14.42 10.62 -6.39
C THR A 216 14.28 10.89 -4.88
N GLU A 217 14.55 12.14 -4.47
CA GLU A 217 14.29 12.60 -3.10
C GLU A 217 12.79 12.74 -2.78
N VAL A 218 11.92 12.66 -3.81
CA VAL A 218 10.47 12.76 -3.62
C VAL A 218 9.95 11.43 -3.08
N PRO A 219 9.17 11.43 -2.00
CA PRO A 219 8.63 10.20 -1.43
C PRO A 219 7.64 9.50 -2.38
N ALA A 220 7.48 8.21 -2.23
CA ALA A 220 6.39 7.46 -2.85
C ALA A 220 5.09 7.59 -2.02
N GLY A 221 3.94 7.55 -2.69
CA GLY A 221 2.63 7.60 -2.07
C GLY A 221 1.94 6.24 -2.05
N PHE A 222 1.33 5.95 -0.91
CA PHE A 222 0.59 4.71 -0.65
C PHE A 222 -0.80 5.04 -0.12
N ILE A 223 -1.76 4.16 -0.35
CA ILE A 223 -3.09 4.24 0.25
C ILE A 223 -3.06 3.53 1.59
N ARG A 224 -3.45 4.24 2.66
CA ARG A 224 -3.43 3.77 4.04
C ARG A 224 -4.61 2.85 4.31
N THR A 225 -4.36 1.57 4.55
CA THR A 225 -5.40 0.51 4.62
C THR A 225 -6.38 0.70 5.77
N GLY A 226 -5.95 1.22 6.90
CA GLY A 226 -6.78 1.41 8.10
C GLY A 226 -7.96 2.38 7.96
N HIS A 227 -8.04 3.14 6.85
CA HIS A 227 -9.15 4.07 6.60
C HIS A 227 -10.38 3.40 5.96
N TYR A 228 -10.29 2.13 5.53
CA TYR A 228 -11.29 1.53 4.63
C TYR A 228 -12.04 0.33 5.23
N HIS A 229 -11.98 0.09 6.55
CA HIS A 229 -12.61 -1.08 7.18
C HIS A 229 -14.11 -1.16 6.96
N ASP A 230 -14.83 -0.02 6.99
CA ASP A 230 -16.27 0.02 6.71
C ASP A 230 -16.55 -0.44 5.27
N TRP A 231 -15.76 0.04 4.31
CA TRP A 231 -15.90 -0.36 2.92
C TRP A 231 -15.51 -1.82 2.68
N TYR A 232 -14.47 -2.33 3.33
CA TYR A 232 -14.15 -3.76 3.24
C TYR A 232 -15.31 -4.61 3.73
N THR A 233 -15.92 -4.25 4.86
CA THR A 233 -17.07 -4.97 5.40
C THR A 233 -18.28 -4.87 4.48
N GLU A 234 -18.55 -3.70 3.92
CA GLU A 234 -19.65 -3.50 2.96
C GLU A 234 -19.52 -4.41 1.73
N VAL A 235 -18.32 -4.50 1.16
CA VAL A 235 -18.09 -5.27 -0.08
C VAL A 235 -18.01 -6.77 0.18
N THR A 236 -17.31 -7.17 1.23
CA THR A 236 -16.97 -8.59 1.46
C THR A 236 -17.90 -9.31 2.43
N GLY A 237 -18.61 -8.57 3.29
CA GLY A 237 -19.34 -9.12 4.42
C GLY A 237 -18.44 -9.57 5.59
N LEU A 238 -17.12 -9.33 5.51
CA LEU A 238 -16.12 -9.78 6.48
C LEU A 238 -15.57 -8.59 7.29
N ASN A 239 -15.27 -8.84 8.56
CA ASN A 239 -14.56 -7.86 9.38
C ASN A 239 -13.05 -8.13 9.34
N PHE A 240 -12.27 -7.17 8.82
CA PHE A 240 -10.81 -7.19 8.81
C PHE A 240 -10.20 -6.31 9.90
N ASP A 241 -11.02 -5.59 10.68
CA ASP A 241 -10.55 -4.73 11.75
C ASP A 241 -10.25 -5.50 13.04
N TRP A 242 -9.38 -4.94 13.83
CA TRP A 242 -8.96 -5.50 15.11
C TRP A 242 -8.63 -4.39 16.10
N VAL A 243 -8.75 -4.68 17.38
CA VAL A 243 -8.48 -3.73 18.47
C VAL A 243 -7.05 -3.97 18.98
N PRO A 244 -6.15 -2.95 18.91
CA PRO A 244 -4.81 -3.06 19.48
C PRO A 244 -4.86 -3.33 20.99
N PHE A 245 -3.97 -4.20 21.47
CA PHE A 245 -3.96 -4.66 22.87
C PHE A 245 -3.95 -3.51 23.91
N TYR A 246 -3.35 -2.36 23.55
CA TYR A 246 -3.33 -1.19 24.43
C TYR A 246 -4.64 -0.41 24.48
N ALA A 247 -5.48 -0.51 23.47
CA ALA A 247 -6.80 0.13 23.44
C ALA A 247 -7.81 -0.57 24.38
N SER A 248 -7.63 -1.86 24.62
CA SER A 248 -8.50 -2.66 25.50
C SER A 248 -8.24 -2.46 27.01
N ARG A 249 -7.17 -1.74 27.39
CA ARG A 249 -6.86 -1.46 28.81
C ARG A 249 -7.42 -0.13 29.35
N CYS A 250 -8.01 0.70 28.51
CA CYS A 250 -8.73 1.89 28.95
C CYS A 250 -10.21 1.58 29.14
N LEU A 251 -10.57 0.75 30.13
CA LEU A 251 -11.88 0.87 30.75
C LEU A 251 -11.91 2.23 31.48
N PRO A 252 -13.01 2.99 31.42
CA PRO A 252 -13.07 4.26 32.11
C PRO A 252 -12.91 4.03 33.62
N CYS A 253 -11.80 4.45 34.18
CA CYS A 253 -11.72 4.76 35.58
C CYS A 253 -12.50 6.05 35.77
N ASP A 254 -13.74 5.93 36.23
CA ASP A 254 -14.43 7.06 36.83
C ASP A 254 -13.62 7.60 38.02
N SER A 255 -13.54 8.88 38.05
CA SER A 255 -13.13 9.79 39.14
C SER A 255 -11.70 10.35 39.17
N VAL A 256 -11.66 11.63 38.87
CA VAL A 256 -11.06 12.79 39.60
C VAL A 256 -9.53 12.90 39.62
N THR A 257 -8.95 13.89 39.01
CA THR A 257 -8.59 15.25 39.50
C THR A 257 -7.63 15.95 38.51
N HIS A 258 -7.78 17.25 38.43
CA HIS A 258 -6.98 18.23 37.72
C HIS A 258 -5.46 18.14 37.95
N PHE A 259 -4.69 18.42 36.88
CA PHE A 259 -3.52 19.31 36.98
C PHE A 259 -3.20 19.92 35.60
N THR A 260 -3.10 21.24 35.60
CA THR A 260 -2.64 22.15 34.52
C THR A 260 -1.12 22.10 34.40
N ASN A 261 -0.57 22.18 33.16
CA ASN A 261 0.41 23.25 32.83
C ASN A 261 0.80 23.23 31.34
N SER A 262 0.84 24.43 30.83
CA SER A 262 1.27 24.93 29.54
C SER A 262 2.77 24.79 29.28
N HIS A 263 3.20 24.65 28.03
CA HIS A 263 4.31 25.43 27.43
C HIS A 263 4.29 25.39 25.90
N SER A 264 4.33 26.57 25.35
CA SER A 264 4.42 26.94 23.94
C SER A 264 5.87 26.89 23.45
N GLY A 265 6.10 26.54 22.18
CA GLY A 265 7.37 26.73 21.50
C GLY A 265 7.21 26.86 19.99
N PHE A 266 7.48 28.06 19.50
CA PHE A 266 7.55 28.46 18.09
C PHE A 266 8.80 27.95 17.41
N CYS A 267 8.75 27.62 16.11
CA CYS A 267 9.87 27.78 15.19
C CYS A 267 9.44 28.06 13.75
N ILE A 268 10.20 28.96 13.13
CA ILE A 268 10.03 29.65 11.86
C ILE A 268 10.82 28.91 10.75
N GLY A 269 10.29 28.67 9.61
CA GLY A 269 10.38 29.18 8.26
C GLY A 269 11.57 28.78 7.39
N GLY A 270 11.28 28.34 6.17
CA GLY A 270 12.21 28.27 5.03
C GLY A 270 11.57 27.63 3.81
N ARG A 271 11.23 28.44 2.79
CA ARG A 271 10.63 28.00 1.52
C ARG A 271 11.71 27.67 0.48
N SER A 272 11.52 26.58 -0.27
CA SER A 272 11.91 26.52 -1.68
C SER A 272 10.86 25.73 -2.46
N GLN A 273 10.32 26.34 -3.50
CA GLN A 273 9.33 25.76 -4.41
C GLN A 273 10.00 24.91 -5.48
N ILE A 274 9.64 23.66 -5.59
CA ILE A 274 9.82 22.85 -6.79
C ILE A 274 8.51 22.08 -6.96
N SER A 275 7.74 22.45 -7.99
CA SER A 275 6.52 21.73 -8.37
C SER A 275 6.90 20.42 -9.06
N ARG A 276 6.47 19.30 -8.53
CA ARG A 276 6.66 17.98 -9.16
C ARG A 276 5.31 17.27 -9.19
N GLU A 277 4.89 16.89 -10.38
CA GLU A 277 3.66 16.11 -10.56
C GLU A 277 3.84 14.69 -10.04
N ALA A 278 2.76 14.13 -9.50
CA ALA A 278 2.68 12.72 -9.12
C ALA A 278 2.20 11.90 -10.32
N VAL A 279 2.75 10.70 -10.51
CA VAL A 279 2.33 9.74 -11.53
C VAL A 279 1.99 8.40 -10.90
N ILE A 280 1.05 7.69 -11.51
CA ILE A 280 0.67 6.33 -11.13
C ILE A 280 1.89 5.41 -11.31
N LEU A 281 2.11 4.52 -10.36
CA LEU A 281 3.16 3.51 -10.34
C LEU A 281 3.04 2.44 -11.42
#